data_0ea1e1b835d1078139a49094fe3390b5
#
_entry.id   0ea1e1b835d1078139a49094fe3390b5
#
_cell.length_a   1.000
_cell.length_b   1.000
_cell.length_c   1.000
_cell.angle_alpha   90.00
_cell.angle_beta   90.00
_cell.angle_gamma   90.00
#
_symmetry.space_group_name_H-M   'P 1'
#
loop_
_entity.id
_entity.type
_entity.pdbx_description
1 polymer ?
#
loop_
_entity_poly.entity_id
_entity_poly.type
_entity_poly.pdbx_seq_one_letter_code
_entity_poly.pdbx_strand_id
1 'polypeptide(L)'
;ILRRLVAQGRLGVKSGQGFYPHAHPEAGWEDSPVKLERIDRIAIAWLDRPPANSISPEVVDALRRVWDEVSGSENIRVLVIASANPMLFCAGADIKSFTKIDADGGRRLTDQVHGLLRDMERSSIATIAAVNAIAFGGGCELAMACDIRIAAQSASFGQPEINLGIIPGFGGTQRLPRLIGEARALEMNLTGDPISAQAAYEYGLANRVVPDHELWDTALAWAHKLSDQAPRAVKQIKRVSAAGDLDAGIEAEKQAFAKVFGSEDAREGITAFLQKRNPSFRGK
;
A
#
# COMPACT_ATOMS: atom_id res chain seq x y z
N ILE A 1 26.45 0.76 11.34
CA ILE A 1 25.11 0.21 11.10
C ILE A 1 24.97 -1.17 11.77
N LEU A 2 25.77 -2.19 11.42
CA LEU A 2 25.68 -3.55 11.98
C LEU A 2 25.68 -3.57 13.51
N ARG A 3 26.60 -2.84 14.18
CA ARG A 3 26.63 -2.76 15.65
C ARG A 3 25.35 -2.18 16.25
N ARG A 4 24.72 -1.20 15.58
CA ARG A 4 23.45 -0.60 16.01
C ARG A 4 22.29 -1.61 15.89
N LEU A 5 22.23 -2.36 14.79
CA LEU A 5 21.22 -3.40 14.60
C LEU A 5 21.35 -4.50 15.64
N VAL A 6 22.60 -4.96 15.92
CA VAL A 6 22.87 -5.95 16.97
C VAL A 6 22.45 -5.43 18.34
N ALA A 7 22.76 -4.16 18.67
CA ALA A 7 22.34 -3.55 19.94
C ALA A 7 20.80 -3.43 20.09
N GLN A 8 20.08 -3.37 18.97
CA GLN A 8 18.62 -3.36 18.91
C GLN A 8 17.99 -4.78 18.87
N GLY A 9 18.82 -5.83 18.99
CA GLY A 9 18.36 -7.23 18.91
C GLY A 9 18.01 -7.69 17.49
N ARG A 10 18.31 -6.87 16.45
CA ARG A 10 18.02 -7.16 15.04
C ARG A 10 19.13 -8.04 14.44
N LEU A 11 19.05 -9.33 14.72
CA LEU A 11 20.10 -10.32 14.41
C LEU A 11 19.88 -11.04 13.06
N GLY A 12 19.05 -10.50 12.18
CA GLY A 12 18.71 -11.11 10.91
C GLY A 12 17.77 -12.32 11.08
N VAL A 13 18.04 -13.41 10.37
CA VAL A 13 17.18 -14.63 10.41
C VAL A 13 16.93 -15.13 11.83
N LYS A 14 17.92 -15.01 12.74
CA LYS A 14 17.79 -15.51 14.13
C LYS A 14 16.75 -14.78 14.98
N SER A 15 16.50 -13.51 14.69
CA SER A 15 15.52 -12.69 15.43
C SER A 15 14.31 -12.31 14.58
N GLY A 16 14.23 -12.79 13.33
CA GLY A 16 13.23 -12.38 12.37
C GLY A 16 13.38 -10.94 11.88
N GLN A 17 14.37 -10.21 12.39
CA GLN A 17 14.65 -8.83 12.02
C GLN A 17 16.15 -8.63 11.80
N GLY A 18 16.50 -7.99 10.70
CA GLY A 18 17.86 -7.62 10.35
C GLY A 18 17.90 -6.19 9.83
N PHE A 19 18.69 -5.98 8.80
CA PHE A 19 18.63 -4.75 8.00
C PHE A 19 17.27 -4.61 7.32
N TYR A 20 16.74 -5.73 6.84
CA TYR A 20 15.38 -5.87 6.33
C TYR A 20 14.57 -6.82 7.23
N PRO A 21 13.26 -6.63 7.36
CA PRO A 21 12.40 -7.57 8.07
C PRO A 21 12.32 -8.90 7.31
N HIS A 22 12.11 -9.97 8.03
CA HIS A 22 11.78 -11.28 7.48
C HIS A 22 10.30 -11.53 7.69
N ALA A 23 9.63 -12.09 6.69
CA ALA A 23 8.24 -12.50 6.81
C ALA A 23 8.09 -13.62 7.86
N HIS A 24 7.10 -13.46 8.72
CA HIS A 24 6.66 -14.49 9.68
C HIS A 24 5.22 -14.86 9.32
N PRO A 25 5.01 -15.68 8.27
CA PRO A 25 3.68 -15.98 7.79
C PRO A 25 2.87 -16.78 8.80
N GLU A 26 1.58 -16.51 8.84
CA GLU A 26 0.62 -17.35 9.56
C GLU A 26 0.50 -18.74 8.91
N ALA A 27 -0.04 -19.69 9.67
CA ALA A 27 -0.28 -21.04 9.17
C ALA A 27 -1.13 -21.02 7.89
N GLY A 28 -0.69 -21.76 6.88
CA GLY A 28 -1.33 -21.82 5.56
C GLY A 28 -0.91 -20.75 4.57
N TRP A 29 0.01 -19.84 4.96
CA TRP A 29 0.55 -18.80 4.08
C TRP A 29 2.03 -18.99 3.73
N GLU A 30 2.68 -20.05 4.24
CA GLU A 30 4.14 -20.27 4.14
C GLU A 30 4.62 -20.37 2.70
N ASP A 31 3.86 -21.08 1.85
CA ASP A 31 4.19 -21.30 0.43
C ASP A 31 3.49 -20.31 -0.52
N SER A 32 2.73 -19.35 0.02
CA SER A 32 2.02 -18.35 -0.80
C SER A 32 3.00 -17.33 -1.37
N PRO A 33 2.83 -16.86 -2.62
CA PRO A 33 3.63 -15.77 -3.19
C PRO A 33 3.34 -14.41 -2.54
N VAL A 34 2.25 -14.33 -1.76
CA VAL A 34 1.96 -13.22 -0.84
C VAL A 34 1.62 -13.83 0.51
N LYS A 35 2.45 -13.58 1.50
CA LYS A 35 2.30 -14.15 2.84
C LYS A 35 1.58 -13.18 3.75
N LEU A 36 0.66 -13.69 4.57
CA LEU A 36 -0.05 -12.89 5.56
C LEU A 36 0.60 -13.07 6.93
N GLU A 37 0.82 -11.95 7.62
CA GLU A 37 1.23 -11.87 9.01
C GLU A 37 0.35 -10.86 9.74
N ARG A 38 0.01 -11.09 11.01
CA ARG A 38 -0.77 -10.16 11.84
C ARG A 38 0.00 -9.75 13.07
N ILE A 39 -0.09 -8.46 13.40
CA ILE A 39 0.42 -7.87 14.64
C ILE A 39 -0.71 -6.99 15.20
N ASP A 40 -1.37 -7.43 16.25
CA ASP A 40 -2.51 -6.74 16.86
C ASP A 40 -3.62 -6.40 15.82
N ARG A 41 -3.80 -5.13 15.52
CA ARG A 41 -4.77 -4.63 14.53
C ARG A 41 -4.18 -4.36 13.15
N ILE A 42 -2.96 -4.80 12.92
CA ILE A 42 -2.21 -4.58 11.67
C ILE A 42 -2.05 -5.91 10.96
N ALA A 43 -2.40 -5.95 9.69
CA ALA A 43 -2.04 -7.03 8.78
C ALA A 43 -0.86 -6.61 7.91
N ILE A 44 0.00 -7.54 7.59
CA ILE A 44 1.15 -7.35 6.70
C ILE A 44 1.03 -8.35 5.56
N ALA A 45 0.98 -7.83 4.33
CA ALA A 45 1.06 -8.61 3.12
C ALA A 45 2.51 -8.58 2.61
N TRP A 46 3.23 -9.67 2.82
CA TRP A 46 4.58 -9.82 2.34
C TRP A 46 4.60 -10.32 0.92
N LEU A 47 5.07 -9.52 -0.02
CA LEU A 47 5.39 -9.97 -1.38
C LEU A 47 6.64 -10.86 -1.30
N ASP A 48 6.49 -12.15 -1.61
CA ASP A 48 7.55 -13.15 -1.51
C ASP A 48 7.50 -14.12 -2.69
N ARG A 49 7.74 -13.60 -3.90
CA ARG A 49 7.85 -14.35 -5.14
C ARG A 49 9.19 -14.06 -5.83
N PRO A 50 10.25 -14.76 -5.42
CA PRO A 50 11.56 -14.60 -6.06
C PRO A 50 11.53 -14.88 -7.57
N PRO A 51 12.43 -14.27 -8.38
CA PRO A 51 13.42 -13.28 -7.93
C PRO A 51 12.89 -11.85 -7.87
N ALA A 52 11.75 -11.53 -8.47
CA ALA A 52 11.39 -10.15 -8.81
C ALA A 52 10.06 -9.67 -8.21
N ASN A 53 9.37 -10.48 -7.41
CA ASN A 53 8.02 -10.19 -6.90
C ASN A 53 7.04 -9.78 -8.00
N SER A 54 7.23 -10.33 -9.22
CA SER A 54 6.42 -9.95 -10.37
C SER A 54 4.96 -10.35 -10.18
N ILE A 55 4.05 -9.46 -10.55
CA ILE A 55 2.61 -9.67 -10.43
C ILE A 55 2.16 -10.61 -11.56
N SER A 56 1.93 -11.86 -11.21
CA SER A 56 1.32 -12.90 -12.03
C SER A 56 -0.13 -13.14 -11.60
N PRO A 57 -0.93 -13.91 -12.35
CA PRO A 57 -2.27 -14.31 -11.90
C PRO A 57 -2.27 -14.89 -10.47
N GLU A 58 -1.30 -15.75 -10.14
CA GLU A 58 -1.20 -16.37 -8.80
C GLU A 58 -0.92 -15.32 -7.71
N VAL A 59 -0.14 -14.27 -8.02
CA VAL A 59 0.10 -13.16 -7.07
C VAL A 59 -1.16 -12.33 -6.89
N VAL A 60 -1.92 -12.10 -7.97
CA VAL A 60 -3.21 -11.39 -7.91
C VAL A 60 -4.21 -12.16 -7.05
N ASP A 61 -4.32 -13.47 -7.26
CA ASP A 61 -5.19 -14.34 -6.47
C ASP A 61 -4.76 -14.38 -4.99
N ALA A 62 -3.46 -14.43 -4.72
CA ALA A 62 -2.93 -14.40 -3.36
C ALA A 62 -3.17 -13.05 -2.67
N LEU A 63 -2.98 -11.92 -3.39
CA LEU A 63 -3.31 -10.59 -2.87
C LEU A 63 -4.82 -10.45 -2.61
N ARG A 64 -5.68 -10.99 -3.50
CA ARG A 64 -7.13 -11.02 -3.30
C ARG A 64 -7.48 -11.83 -2.06
N ARG A 65 -6.91 -13.01 -1.88
CA ARG A 65 -7.13 -13.85 -0.69
C ARG A 65 -6.69 -13.13 0.59
N VAL A 66 -5.52 -12.48 0.59
CA VAL A 66 -5.08 -11.65 1.74
C VAL A 66 -6.09 -10.55 2.01
N TRP A 67 -6.54 -9.85 0.95
CA TRP A 67 -7.49 -8.75 1.10
C TRP A 67 -8.83 -9.23 1.67
N ASP A 68 -9.38 -10.34 1.16
CA ASP A 68 -10.65 -10.89 1.63
C ASP A 68 -10.57 -11.32 3.11
N GLU A 69 -9.46 -11.93 3.51
CA GLU A 69 -9.17 -12.29 4.90
C GLU A 69 -9.07 -11.06 5.82
N VAL A 70 -8.35 -10.02 5.37
CA VAL A 70 -8.12 -8.78 6.11
C VAL A 70 -9.41 -7.96 6.18
N SER A 71 -10.14 -7.81 5.07
CA SER A 71 -11.37 -7.02 5.01
C SER A 71 -12.56 -7.68 5.71
N GLY A 72 -12.55 -9.01 5.83
CA GLY A 72 -13.52 -9.79 6.60
C GLY A 72 -13.28 -9.76 8.11
N SER A 73 -12.11 -9.30 8.56
CA SER A 73 -11.77 -9.24 9.98
C SER A 73 -12.28 -7.96 10.63
N GLU A 74 -13.03 -8.09 11.73
CA GLU A 74 -13.47 -6.94 12.53
C GLU A 74 -12.34 -6.24 13.29
N ASN A 75 -11.20 -6.93 13.48
CA ASN A 75 -10.09 -6.43 14.28
C ASN A 75 -9.06 -5.66 13.46
N ILE A 76 -8.85 -6.01 12.18
CA ILE A 76 -7.81 -5.38 11.37
C ILE A 76 -8.22 -3.97 10.95
N ARG A 77 -7.31 -3.02 11.14
CA ARG A 77 -7.49 -1.60 10.84
C ARG A 77 -6.52 -1.09 9.78
N VAL A 78 -5.38 -1.74 9.63
CA VAL A 78 -4.32 -1.34 8.72
C VAL A 78 -3.79 -2.55 7.97
N LEU A 79 -3.54 -2.39 6.68
CA LEU A 79 -2.79 -3.33 5.86
C LEU A 79 -1.48 -2.67 5.42
N VAL A 80 -0.36 -3.27 5.76
CA VAL A 80 0.97 -2.90 5.25
C VAL A 80 1.31 -3.86 4.12
N ILE A 81 1.62 -3.35 2.93
CA ILE A 81 2.20 -4.13 1.83
C ILE A 81 3.70 -3.90 1.86
N ALA A 82 4.45 -4.97 2.03
CA ALA A 82 5.91 -4.98 2.12
C ALA A 82 6.51 -6.11 1.29
N SER A 83 7.80 -6.07 1.08
CA SER A 83 8.54 -7.11 0.36
C SER A 83 9.42 -7.90 1.30
N ALA A 84 9.40 -9.22 1.17
CA ALA A 84 10.37 -10.12 1.80
C ALA A 84 11.73 -10.12 1.05
N ASN A 85 11.76 -9.58 -0.18
CA ASN A 85 12.99 -9.43 -0.95
C ASN A 85 13.68 -8.09 -0.61
N PRO A 86 14.92 -8.11 -0.08
CA PRO A 86 15.60 -6.88 0.32
C PRO A 86 16.00 -5.97 -0.85
N MET A 87 16.09 -6.51 -2.07
CA MET A 87 16.62 -5.80 -3.24
C MET A 87 15.55 -5.12 -4.09
N LEU A 88 14.27 -5.42 -3.85
CA LEU A 88 13.17 -4.83 -4.60
C LEU A 88 11.85 -4.94 -3.83
N PHE A 89 10.95 -4.02 -4.10
CA PHE A 89 9.56 -4.11 -3.66
C PHE A 89 8.77 -5.00 -4.62
N CYS A 90 8.67 -4.59 -5.89
CA CYS A 90 8.04 -5.35 -6.96
C CYS A 90 8.49 -4.79 -8.32
N ALA A 91 8.97 -5.66 -9.21
CA ALA A 91 9.48 -5.27 -10.52
C ALA A 91 8.40 -5.10 -11.61
N GLY A 92 7.12 -5.25 -11.26
CA GLY A 92 5.99 -5.08 -12.18
C GLY A 92 5.28 -6.39 -12.54
N ALA A 93 4.58 -6.39 -13.67
CA ALA A 93 3.85 -7.55 -14.13
C ALA A 93 4.79 -8.70 -14.57
N ASP A 94 4.32 -9.94 -14.45
CA ASP A 94 5.02 -11.10 -14.97
C ASP A 94 4.86 -11.17 -16.50
N ILE A 95 5.82 -10.58 -17.20
CA ILE A 95 5.81 -10.51 -18.68
C ILE A 95 5.76 -11.90 -19.33
N LYS A 96 6.31 -12.94 -18.68
CA LYS A 96 6.21 -14.32 -19.20
C LYS A 96 4.77 -14.83 -19.19
N SER A 97 3.95 -14.36 -18.27
CA SER A 97 2.52 -14.71 -18.27
C SER A 97 1.77 -14.05 -19.43
N PHE A 98 2.18 -12.88 -19.88
CA PHE A 98 1.57 -12.16 -21.00
C PHE A 98 1.74 -12.86 -22.35
N THR A 99 2.81 -13.63 -22.52
CA THR A 99 2.99 -14.43 -23.78
C THR A 99 1.99 -15.58 -23.90
N LYS A 100 1.24 -15.90 -22.85
CA LYS A 100 0.29 -17.01 -22.78
C LYS A 100 -1.18 -16.58 -22.80
N ILE A 101 -1.44 -15.29 -22.84
CA ILE A 101 -2.79 -14.72 -22.84
C ILE A 101 -3.00 -13.84 -24.08
N ASP A 102 -4.23 -13.80 -24.56
CA ASP A 102 -4.69 -12.88 -25.60
C ASP A 102 -5.17 -11.55 -25.01
N ALA A 103 -5.70 -10.65 -25.85
CA ALA A 103 -6.22 -9.36 -25.43
C ALA A 103 -7.36 -9.49 -24.39
N ASP A 104 -8.22 -10.49 -24.53
CA ASP A 104 -9.31 -10.73 -23.58
C ASP A 104 -8.76 -11.26 -22.23
N GLY A 105 -7.73 -12.09 -22.27
CA GLY A 105 -7.00 -12.52 -21.07
C GLY A 105 -6.34 -11.35 -20.35
N GLY A 106 -5.71 -10.44 -21.09
CA GLY A 106 -5.14 -9.21 -20.58
C GLY A 106 -6.21 -8.33 -19.91
N ARG A 107 -7.36 -8.17 -20.56
CA ARG A 107 -8.50 -7.42 -20.00
C ARG A 107 -9.01 -8.06 -18.70
N ARG A 108 -9.23 -9.37 -18.67
CA ARG A 108 -9.64 -10.06 -17.43
C ARG A 108 -8.66 -9.84 -16.28
N LEU A 109 -7.36 -9.94 -16.56
CA LEU A 109 -6.33 -9.68 -15.55
C LEU A 109 -6.41 -8.23 -15.01
N THR A 110 -6.52 -7.24 -15.91
CA THR A 110 -6.65 -5.84 -15.49
C THR A 110 -7.93 -5.61 -14.70
N ASP A 111 -9.07 -6.22 -15.08
CA ASP A 111 -10.32 -6.11 -14.35
C ASP A 111 -10.20 -6.69 -12.92
N GLN A 112 -9.53 -7.85 -12.75
CA GLN A 112 -9.29 -8.45 -11.43
C GLN A 112 -8.42 -7.54 -10.55
N VAL A 113 -7.31 -7.03 -11.09
CA VAL A 113 -6.43 -6.12 -10.34
C VAL A 113 -7.14 -4.83 -9.99
N HIS A 114 -7.85 -4.20 -10.93
CA HIS A 114 -8.62 -2.99 -10.64
C HIS A 114 -9.70 -3.23 -9.59
N GLY A 115 -10.38 -4.38 -9.63
CA GLY A 115 -11.35 -4.75 -8.60
C GLY A 115 -10.70 -4.76 -7.21
N LEU A 116 -9.58 -5.46 -7.05
CA LEU A 116 -8.84 -5.52 -5.80
C LEU A 116 -8.39 -4.13 -5.31
N LEU A 117 -7.71 -3.37 -6.18
CA LEU A 117 -7.17 -2.07 -5.79
C LEU A 117 -8.28 -1.07 -5.41
N ARG A 118 -9.42 -1.09 -6.11
CA ARG A 118 -10.57 -0.25 -5.76
C ARG A 118 -11.25 -0.66 -4.45
N ASP A 119 -11.29 -1.95 -4.14
CA ASP A 119 -11.80 -2.42 -2.84
C ASP A 119 -10.90 -1.91 -1.70
N MET A 120 -9.58 -1.95 -1.87
CA MET A 120 -8.61 -1.38 -0.94
C MET A 120 -8.83 0.13 -0.74
N GLU A 121 -8.93 0.88 -1.83
CA GLU A 121 -9.13 2.35 -1.82
C GLU A 121 -10.44 2.77 -1.15
N ARG A 122 -11.49 1.94 -1.20
CA ARG A 122 -12.84 2.27 -0.68
C ARG A 122 -13.15 1.70 0.69
N SER A 123 -12.20 0.99 1.27
CA SER A 123 -12.38 0.29 2.55
C SER A 123 -12.27 1.23 3.76
N SER A 124 -12.56 0.68 4.93
CA SER A 124 -12.26 1.30 6.23
C SER A 124 -10.86 0.97 6.75
N ILE A 125 -10.10 0.15 6.01
CA ILE A 125 -8.75 -0.26 6.35
C ILE A 125 -7.79 0.74 5.71
N ALA A 126 -6.92 1.34 6.51
CA ALA A 126 -5.84 2.16 5.99
C ALA A 126 -4.76 1.27 5.38
N THR A 127 -4.19 1.69 4.25
CA THR A 127 -3.18 0.90 3.52
C THR A 127 -1.87 1.64 3.41
N ILE A 128 -0.76 0.94 3.68
CA ILE A 128 0.61 1.49 3.61
C ILE A 128 1.42 0.62 2.66
N ALA A 129 2.09 1.22 1.67
CA ALA A 129 3.16 0.57 0.92
C ALA A 129 4.50 0.93 1.57
N ALA A 130 5.23 -0.08 2.06
CA ALA A 130 6.59 0.06 2.56
C ALA A 130 7.58 -0.31 1.43
N VAL A 131 8.00 0.69 0.67
CA VAL A 131 8.79 0.51 -0.55
C VAL A 131 10.26 0.52 -0.23
N ASN A 132 10.87 -0.67 -0.17
CA ASN A 132 12.26 -0.85 0.24
C ASN A 132 13.30 -0.62 -0.86
N ALA A 133 12.91 -0.78 -2.14
CA ALA A 133 13.80 -0.59 -3.28
C ALA A 133 12.97 -0.37 -4.56
N ILE A 134 13.18 -1.14 -5.62
CA ILE A 134 12.52 -0.99 -6.92
C ILE A 134 11.01 -1.24 -6.83
N ALA A 135 10.20 -0.27 -7.25
CA ALA A 135 8.76 -0.37 -7.45
C ALA A 135 8.43 0.08 -8.89
N PHE A 136 8.36 -0.87 -9.84
CA PHE A 136 8.18 -0.58 -11.26
C PHE A 136 6.87 -1.15 -11.79
N GLY A 137 6.28 -0.49 -12.79
CA GLY A 137 5.08 -0.93 -13.47
C GLY A 137 3.97 -1.29 -12.49
N GLY A 138 3.42 -2.49 -12.59
CA GLY A 138 2.40 -2.99 -11.66
C GLY A 138 2.78 -2.89 -10.18
N GLY A 139 4.07 -2.94 -9.83
CA GLY A 139 4.56 -2.73 -8.46
C GLY A 139 4.41 -1.27 -8.01
N CYS A 140 4.69 -0.31 -8.90
CA CYS A 140 4.44 1.10 -8.67
C CYS A 140 2.93 1.37 -8.58
N GLU A 141 2.13 0.72 -9.43
CA GLU A 141 0.67 0.85 -9.45
C GLU A 141 0.03 0.29 -8.16
N LEU A 142 0.53 -0.83 -7.65
CA LEU A 142 0.13 -1.38 -6.35
C LEU A 142 0.48 -0.42 -5.21
N ALA A 143 1.68 0.17 -5.23
CA ALA A 143 2.07 1.17 -4.23
C ALA A 143 1.19 2.42 -4.31
N MET A 144 0.85 2.90 -5.51
CA MET A 144 -0.04 4.06 -5.71
C MET A 144 -1.48 3.81 -5.25
N ALA A 145 -1.94 2.57 -5.24
CA ALA A 145 -3.27 2.23 -4.75
C ALA A 145 -3.35 2.16 -3.21
N CYS A 146 -2.22 2.16 -2.52
CA CYS A 146 -2.20 2.33 -1.07
C CYS A 146 -2.46 3.79 -0.69
N ASP A 147 -3.01 4.02 0.50
CA ASP A 147 -3.26 5.37 1.01
C ASP A 147 -1.96 6.12 1.27
N ILE A 148 -0.95 5.43 1.79
CA ILE A 148 0.34 6.00 2.20
C ILE A 148 1.48 5.17 1.60
N ARG A 149 2.52 5.86 1.11
CA ARG A 149 3.77 5.29 0.59
C ARG A 149 4.93 5.80 1.41
N ILE A 150 5.62 4.89 2.09
CA ILE A 150 6.87 5.16 2.81
C ILE A 150 7.97 4.49 2.04
N ALA A 151 8.98 5.24 1.61
CA ALA A 151 10.06 4.75 0.76
C ALA A 151 11.40 4.77 1.50
N ALA A 152 12.21 3.76 1.26
CA ALA A 152 13.63 3.80 1.60
C ALA A 152 14.36 4.80 0.71
N GLN A 153 15.46 5.38 1.18
CA GLN A 153 16.29 6.30 0.38
C GLN A 153 16.81 5.66 -0.91
N SER A 154 17.05 4.36 -0.91
CA SER A 154 17.46 3.59 -2.09
C SER A 154 16.32 3.22 -3.03
N ALA A 155 15.07 3.52 -2.69
CA ALA A 155 13.94 3.17 -3.52
C ALA A 155 13.87 3.98 -4.81
N SER A 156 13.29 3.37 -5.84
CA SER A 156 12.97 4.02 -7.10
C SER A 156 11.60 3.59 -7.61
N PHE A 157 10.92 4.51 -8.30
CA PHE A 157 9.58 4.32 -8.85
C PHE A 157 9.61 4.52 -10.36
N GLY A 158 8.87 3.73 -11.12
CA GLY A 158 8.83 3.86 -12.58
C GLY A 158 7.62 3.19 -13.21
N GLN A 159 7.32 3.61 -14.43
CA GLN A 159 6.27 3.04 -15.29
C GLN A 159 6.90 2.68 -16.65
N PRO A 160 7.69 1.57 -16.73
CA PRO A 160 8.48 1.25 -17.90
C PRO A 160 7.69 0.51 -19.00
N GLU A 161 6.36 0.42 -18.91
CA GLU A 161 5.49 -0.31 -19.82
C GLU A 161 5.66 0.11 -21.29
N ILE A 162 5.96 1.38 -21.54
CA ILE A 162 6.20 1.91 -22.89
C ILE A 162 7.35 1.19 -23.61
N ASN A 163 8.38 0.74 -22.85
CA ASN A 163 9.51 0.00 -23.40
C ASN A 163 9.12 -1.40 -23.93
N LEU A 164 7.90 -1.86 -23.60
CA LEU A 164 7.30 -3.10 -24.10
C LEU A 164 6.24 -2.84 -25.19
N GLY A 165 6.03 -1.57 -25.56
CA GLY A 165 4.99 -1.18 -26.51
C GLY A 165 3.57 -1.27 -25.92
N ILE A 166 3.42 -1.23 -24.61
CA ILE A 166 2.15 -1.25 -23.90
C ILE A 166 2.04 -0.05 -22.95
N ILE A 167 0.90 0.10 -22.30
CA ILE A 167 0.66 1.15 -21.30
C ILE A 167 0.55 0.54 -19.90
N PRO A 168 0.70 1.31 -18.82
CA PRO A 168 0.36 0.89 -17.47
C PRO A 168 -1.08 0.37 -17.40
N GLY A 169 -1.26 -0.87 -16.94
CA GLY A 169 -2.53 -1.58 -17.01
C GLY A 169 -3.29 -1.68 -15.69
N PHE A 170 -2.67 -1.34 -14.55
CA PHE A 170 -3.26 -1.47 -13.22
C PHE A 170 -3.63 -0.10 -12.60
N GLY A 171 -3.70 0.93 -13.44
CA GLY A 171 -4.19 2.27 -13.10
C GLY A 171 -3.12 3.34 -12.97
N GLY A 172 -1.90 3.08 -13.43
CA GLY A 172 -0.80 4.04 -13.44
C GLY A 172 -1.14 5.29 -14.23
N THR A 173 -1.76 5.15 -15.42
CA THR A 173 -2.22 6.27 -16.23
C THR A 173 -3.26 7.16 -15.52
N GLN A 174 -3.91 6.66 -14.47
CA GLN A 174 -4.94 7.38 -13.73
C GLN A 174 -4.48 7.87 -12.36
N ARG A 175 -3.73 7.05 -11.61
CA ARG A 175 -3.27 7.40 -10.26
C ARG A 175 -2.07 8.33 -10.29
N LEU A 176 -1.12 8.06 -11.16
CA LEU A 176 0.12 8.83 -11.21
C LEU A 176 -0.13 10.34 -11.44
N PRO A 177 -0.93 10.77 -12.46
CA PRO A 177 -1.19 12.20 -12.66
C PRO A 177 -1.95 12.87 -11.51
N ARG A 178 -2.76 12.11 -10.77
CA ARG A 178 -3.43 12.63 -9.56
C ARG A 178 -2.48 12.85 -8.39
N LEU A 179 -1.37 12.13 -8.36
CA LEU A 179 -0.36 12.22 -7.30
C LEU A 179 0.72 13.27 -7.61
N ILE A 180 1.24 13.29 -8.84
CA ILE A 180 2.42 14.11 -9.20
C ILE A 180 2.15 15.18 -10.27
N GLY A 181 0.90 15.32 -10.72
CA GLY A 181 0.52 16.20 -11.81
C GLY A 181 0.74 15.58 -13.18
N GLU A 182 0.00 16.10 -14.16
CA GLU A 182 -0.08 15.53 -15.51
C GLU A 182 1.27 15.52 -16.25
N ALA A 183 2.00 16.63 -16.20
CA ALA A 183 3.25 16.76 -16.94
C ALA A 183 4.30 15.72 -16.53
N ARG A 184 4.53 15.55 -15.22
CA ARG A 184 5.48 14.56 -14.69
C ARG A 184 5.01 13.13 -14.92
N ALA A 185 3.70 12.90 -14.81
CA ALA A 185 3.14 11.58 -15.08
C ALA A 185 3.29 11.18 -16.55
N LEU A 186 3.07 12.11 -17.48
CA LEU A 186 3.32 11.87 -18.90
C LEU A 186 4.80 11.63 -19.19
N GLU A 187 5.70 12.41 -18.59
CA GLU A 187 7.14 12.19 -18.71
C GLU A 187 7.50 10.75 -18.31
N MET A 188 7.13 10.31 -17.10
CA MET A 188 7.43 8.96 -16.63
C MET A 188 6.77 7.85 -17.49
N ASN A 189 5.52 8.04 -17.91
CA ASN A 189 4.81 7.05 -18.71
C ASN A 189 5.31 6.95 -20.16
N LEU A 190 5.79 8.06 -20.74
CA LEU A 190 6.22 8.11 -22.13
C LEU A 190 7.70 7.81 -22.32
N THR A 191 8.54 8.11 -21.33
CA THR A 191 9.96 7.74 -21.36
C THR A 191 10.22 6.36 -20.78
N GLY A 192 9.42 5.95 -19.81
CA GLY A 192 9.67 4.75 -19.01
C GLY A 192 10.81 4.91 -18.01
N ASP A 193 11.36 6.12 -17.87
CA ASP A 193 12.47 6.39 -16.96
C ASP A 193 11.99 6.39 -15.50
N PRO A 194 12.76 5.76 -14.59
CA PRO A 194 12.43 5.77 -13.18
C PRO A 194 12.85 7.07 -12.49
N ILE A 195 12.16 7.40 -11.41
CA ILE A 195 12.53 8.48 -10.49
C ILE A 195 13.05 7.93 -9.17
N SER A 196 13.96 8.66 -8.53
CA SER A 196 14.46 8.33 -7.19
C SER A 196 13.40 8.50 -6.10
N ALA A 197 13.61 7.90 -4.93
CA ALA A 197 12.76 8.12 -3.76
C ALA A 197 12.64 9.61 -3.40
N GLN A 198 13.75 10.36 -3.49
CA GLN A 198 13.76 11.78 -3.19
C GLN A 198 12.87 12.56 -4.17
N ALA A 199 12.99 12.32 -5.48
CA ALA A 199 12.12 12.93 -6.48
C ALA A 199 10.66 12.51 -6.29
N ALA A 200 10.41 11.24 -5.94
CA ALA A 200 9.05 10.77 -5.63
C ALA A 200 8.43 11.51 -4.43
N TYR A 201 9.23 11.83 -3.42
CA TYR A 201 8.77 12.66 -2.29
C TYR A 201 8.48 14.11 -2.70
N GLU A 202 9.40 14.73 -3.43
CA GLU A 202 9.26 16.13 -3.91
C GLU A 202 8.06 16.30 -4.85
N TYR A 203 7.73 15.27 -5.63
CA TYR A 203 6.59 15.29 -6.55
C TYR A 203 5.26 14.93 -5.89
N GLY A 204 5.28 14.38 -4.66
CA GLY A 204 4.08 13.96 -3.94
C GLY A 204 3.69 12.49 -4.15
N LEU A 205 4.51 11.70 -4.86
CA LEU A 205 4.29 10.26 -4.99
C LEU A 205 4.56 9.53 -3.67
N ALA A 206 5.67 9.83 -2.98
CA ALA A 206 5.98 9.28 -1.67
C ALA A 206 5.59 10.23 -0.54
N ASN A 207 4.96 9.72 0.51
CA ASN A 207 4.59 10.51 1.69
C ASN A 207 5.78 10.73 2.63
N ARG A 208 6.75 9.80 2.62
CA ARG A 208 7.98 9.85 3.42
C ARG A 208 9.11 9.14 2.69
N VAL A 209 10.33 9.66 2.89
CA VAL A 209 11.58 8.99 2.54
C VAL A 209 12.42 8.91 3.80
N VAL A 210 12.91 7.72 4.10
CA VAL A 210 13.69 7.45 5.31
C VAL A 210 14.95 6.63 4.97
N PRO A 211 15.98 6.64 5.80
CA PRO A 211 17.10 5.72 5.66
C PRO A 211 16.61 4.27 5.55
N ASP A 212 17.24 3.47 4.70
CA ASP A 212 16.77 2.10 4.38
C ASP A 212 16.54 1.25 5.63
N HIS A 213 17.39 1.39 6.64
CA HIS A 213 17.27 0.65 7.89
C HIS A 213 16.16 1.15 8.82
N GLU A 214 15.53 2.30 8.53
CA GLU A 214 14.44 2.89 9.30
C GLU A 214 13.07 2.65 8.64
N LEU A 215 13.04 2.12 7.41
CA LEU A 215 11.81 1.94 6.65
C LEU A 215 10.77 1.14 7.43
N TRP A 216 11.17 -0.02 7.95
CA TRP A 216 10.25 -0.92 8.63
C TRP A 216 9.72 -0.34 9.93
N ASP A 217 10.62 0.19 10.76
CA ASP A 217 10.23 0.81 12.04
C ASP A 217 9.30 2.01 11.80
N THR A 218 9.55 2.79 10.74
CA THR A 218 8.67 3.91 10.35
C THR A 218 7.31 3.41 9.85
N ALA A 219 7.28 2.39 8.99
CA ALA A 219 6.03 1.83 8.47
C ALA A 219 5.16 1.27 9.61
N LEU A 220 5.75 0.53 10.56
CA LEU A 220 5.04 0.03 11.74
C LEU A 220 4.55 1.14 12.66
N ALA A 221 5.37 2.18 12.91
CA ALA A 221 4.94 3.31 13.73
C ALA A 221 3.73 4.03 13.12
N TRP A 222 3.70 4.18 11.78
CA TRP A 222 2.55 4.74 11.07
C TRP A 222 1.35 3.79 11.10
N ALA A 223 1.58 2.49 10.95
CA ALA A 223 0.52 1.49 11.02
C ALA A 223 -0.15 1.48 12.41
N HIS A 224 0.63 1.52 13.50
CA HIS A 224 0.08 1.66 14.85
C HIS A 224 -0.74 2.94 15.01
N LYS A 225 -0.20 4.09 14.58
CA LYS A 225 -0.93 5.37 14.64
C LYS A 225 -2.26 5.32 13.88
N LEU A 226 -2.29 4.67 12.71
CA LEU A 226 -3.51 4.54 11.90
C LEU A 226 -4.47 3.50 12.48
N SER A 227 -3.98 2.44 13.12
CA SER A 227 -4.81 1.41 13.73
C SER A 227 -5.62 1.91 14.93
N ASP A 228 -5.20 3.02 15.52
CA ASP A 228 -5.92 3.71 16.60
C ASP A 228 -7.01 4.68 16.10
N GLN A 229 -7.14 4.88 14.78
CA GLN A 229 -8.15 5.78 14.23
C GLN A 229 -9.54 5.13 14.13
N ALA A 230 -10.60 5.96 14.14
CA ALA A 230 -11.97 5.52 13.97
C ALA A 230 -12.22 5.01 12.55
N PRO A 231 -12.54 3.71 12.32
CA PRO A 231 -12.57 3.14 10.98
C PRO A 231 -13.69 3.70 10.10
N ARG A 232 -14.81 4.13 10.69
CA ARG A 232 -15.88 4.81 9.94
C ARG A 232 -15.40 6.16 9.40
N ALA A 233 -14.62 6.90 10.18
CA ALA A 233 -14.01 8.16 9.74
C ALA A 233 -12.98 7.91 8.65
N VAL A 234 -12.09 6.93 8.81
CA VAL A 234 -11.11 6.53 7.78
C VAL A 234 -11.83 6.24 6.46
N LYS A 235 -12.87 5.41 6.47
CA LYS A 235 -13.65 5.07 5.27
C LYS A 235 -14.24 6.31 4.59
N GLN A 236 -14.82 7.22 5.35
CA GLN A 236 -15.44 8.42 4.77
C GLN A 236 -14.39 9.38 4.23
N ILE A 237 -13.28 9.60 4.93
CA ILE A 237 -12.17 10.42 4.46
C ILE A 237 -11.67 9.88 3.10
N LYS A 238 -11.34 8.60 3.01
CA LYS A 238 -10.88 7.97 1.75
C LYS A 238 -11.90 8.19 0.62
N ARG A 239 -13.18 8.01 0.91
CA ARG A 239 -14.25 8.15 -0.08
C ARG A 239 -14.39 9.57 -0.62
N VAL A 240 -14.39 10.58 0.26
CA VAL A 240 -14.66 11.97 -0.15
C VAL A 240 -13.43 12.64 -0.73
N SER A 241 -12.22 12.31 -0.25
CA SER A 241 -10.96 12.85 -0.78
C SER A 241 -10.68 12.41 -2.23
N ALA A 242 -11.34 11.36 -2.73
CA ALA A 242 -11.21 10.90 -4.11
C ALA A 242 -12.13 11.63 -5.10
N ALA A 243 -12.93 12.60 -4.67
CA ALA A 243 -13.82 13.37 -5.54
C ALA A 243 -13.00 14.27 -6.48
N GLY A 244 -13.36 14.27 -7.77
CA GLY A 244 -12.63 15.05 -8.78
C GLY A 244 -13.13 16.49 -8.93
N ASP A 245 -14.41 16.74 -8.64
CA ASP A 245 -15.06 18.05 -8.69
C ASP A 245 -15.24 18.61 -7.27
N LEU A 246 -14.90 19.88 -7.07
CA LEU A 246 -14.90 20.51 -5.75
C LEU A 246 -16.32 20.59 -5.13
N ASP A 247 -17.31 21.03 -5.92
CA ASP A 247 -18.66 21.23 -5.38
C ASP A 247 -19.33 19.89 -5.06
N ALA A 248 -19.17 18.90 -5.95
CA ALA A 248 -19.63 17.53 -5.70
C ALA A 248 -18.89 16.90 -4.51
N GLY A 249 -17.60 17.18 -4.37
CA GLY A 249 -16.77 16.75 -3.24
C GLY A 249 -17.26 17.33 -1.91
N ILE A 250 -17.53 18.65 -1.86
CA ILE A 250 -18.06 19.33 -0.66
C ILE A 250 -19.44 18.76 -0.27
N GLU A 251 -20.31 18.48 -1.24
CA GLU A 251 -21.62 17.91 -0.94
C GLU A 251 -21.50 16.47 -0.39
N ALA A 252 -20.61 15.67 -0.97
CA ALA A 252 -20.28 14.35 -0.44
C ALA A 252 -19.66 14.40 0.96
N GLU A 253 -18.82 15.41 1.26
CA GLU A 253 -18.22 15.64 2.58
C GLU A 253 -19.27 15.97 3.64
N LYS A 254 -20.24 16.86 3.34
CA LYS A 254 -21.34 17.19 4.26
C LYS A 254 -22.10 15.95 4.69
N GLN A 255 -22.46 15.09 3.72
CA GLN A 255 -23.16 13.84 3.98
C GLN A 255 -22.30 12.86 4.81
N ALA A 256 -21.01 12.76 4.47
CA ALA A 256 -20.05 11.92 5.20
C ALA A 256 -19.86 12.42 6.63
N PHE A 257 -19.69 13.73 6.82
CA PHE A 257 -19.54 14.35 8.14
C PHE A 257 -20.77 14.05 9.02
N ALA A 258 -21.99 14.31 8.54
CA ALA A 258 -23.22 14.04 9.28
C ALA A 258 -23.30 12.55 9.72
N LYS A 259 -22.93 11.63 8.84
CA LYS A 259 -22.91 10.20 9.11
C LYS A 259 -21.92 9.81 10.20
N VAL A 260 -20.72 10.37 10.17
CA VAL A 260 -19.66 10.06 11.14
C VAL A 260 -19.94 10.77 12.47
N PHE A 261 -20.40 12.02 12.44
CA PHE A 261 -20.70 12.80 13.62
C PHE A 261 -21.76 12.15 14.53
N GLY A 262 -22.71 11.41 13.94
CA GLY A 262 -23.71 10.65 14.69
C GLY A 262 -23.23 9.33 15.29
N SER A 263 -21.96 8.92 15.08
CA SER A 263 -21.41 7.64 15.53
C SER A 263 -21.03 7.62 17.02
N GLU A 264 -20.91 6.40 17.59
CA GLU A 264 -20.37 6.22 18.94
C GLU A 264 -18.91 6.65 19.03
N ASP A 265 -18.11 6.37 17.97
CA ASP A 265 -16.71 6.78 17.90
C ASP A 265 -16.55 8.30 17.91
N ALA A 266 -17.46 9.06 17.28
CA ALA A 266 -17.40 10.52 17.34
C ALA A 266 -17.65 11.04 18.76
N ARG A 267 -18.64 10.47 19.47
CA ARG A 267 -18.91 10.82 20.87
C ARG A 267 -17.74 10.46 21.78
N GLU A 268 -17.15 9.29 21.60
CA GLU A 268 -15.95 8.85 22.31
C GLU A 268 -14.78 9.81 22.05
N GLY A 269 -14.50 10.15 20.80
CA GLY A 269 -13.42 11.07 20.43
C GLY A 269 -13.59 12.45 21.06
N ILE A 270 -14.79 13.03 21.00
CA ILE A 270 -15.11 14.33 21.63
C ILE A 270 -14.95 14.24 23.15
N THR A 271 -15.49 13.18 23.77
CA THR A 271 -15.40 12.99 25.22
C THR A 271 -13.96 12.82 25.68
N ALA A 272 -13.18 11.98 24.98
CA ALA A 272 -11.78 11.73 25.27
C ALA A 272 -10.94 13.02 25.17
N PHE A 273 -11.20 13.84 24.13
CA PHE A 273 -10.55 15.13 23.95
C PHE A 273 -10.81 16.08 25.12
N LEU A 274 -12.08 16.23 25.54
CA LEU A 274 -12.45 17.07 26.66
C LEU A 274 -11.87 16.59 28.00
N GLN A 275 -11.72 15.26 28.15
CA GLN A 275 -11.14 14.62 29.34
C GLN A 275 -9.60 14.50 29.28
N LYS A 276 -8.95 14.94 28.19
CA LYS A 276 -7.50 14.85 27.97
C LYS A 276 -6.94 13.42 28.10
N ARG A 277 -7.69 12.45 27.62
CA ARG A 277 -7.28 11.04 27.52
C ARG A 277 -7.26 10.54 26.07
N ASN A 278 -6.62 9.43 25.83
CA ASN A 278 -6.67 8.78 24.51
C ASN A 278 -8.07 8.19 24.25
N PRO A 279 -8.62 8.33 23.04
CA PRO A 279 -9.87 7.70 22.66
C PRO A 279 -9.71 6.20 22.44
N SER A 280 -10.82 5.46 22.57
CA SER A 280 -10.87 4.01 22.27
C SER A 280 -11.98 3.76 21.23
N PHE A 281 -11.64 3.82 19.96
CA PHE A 281 -12.57 3.66 18.86
C PHE A 281 -12.93 2.19 18.59
N ARG A 282 -14.21 1.92 18.37
CA ARG A 282 -14.76 0.58 18.17
C ARG A 282 -15.35 0.35 16.79
N GLY A 283 -15.44 1.38 15.95
CA GLY A 283 -16.04 1.29 14.62
C GLY A 283 -17.57 1.33 14.62
N LYS A 284 -18.19 1.90 15.65
CA LYS A 284 -19.64 1.95 15.85
C LYS A 284 -20.24 3.32 15.69
#